data_f584cdf63bc82e0a60038f8847188464
#
_entry.id   f584cdf63bc82e0a60038f8847188464
#
_cell.length_a   1.000
_cell.length_b   1.000
_cell.length_c   1.000
_cell.angle_alpha   90.00
_cell.angle_beta   90.00
_cell.angle_gamma   90.00
#
_symmetry.space_group_name_H-M   'P 1'
#
loop_
_entity.id
_entity.type
_entity.pdbx_description
1 polymer ?
#
loop_
_entity_poly.entity_id
_entity_poly.type
_entity_poly.pdbx_seq_one_letter_code
_entity_poly.pdbx_strand_id
1 'polypeptide(L)'
;ALGVTAAESETSEFTYQIRQSDVKLDLVEGWNWNAHDLSTSLPITEFSDVASRILTQTEEAVKDDNLGWTGQLKVVDAATTMKMDVQTAATKSFTGEQYNPTAAPVYLHKGWNWLGYPLSLSLSLEDAFSMMDVEEGDCIETLTGGFATYSEGAWTGELKMLEPGIGYLYKSVSDKSFVFNAVPTVANVKALYGHRLSLKSAPWAVNKHKYPNMMPVVASIHDEYGDVFGGSYYVAAISGDECRGVGKFENGILYLSVYGEANEAMISSSPSHQVVW
;
A
#
# COMPACT_ATOMS: atom_id res chain seq x y z
N ALA A 1 -52.18 -41.09 18.00
CA ALA A 1 -51.90 -39.91 17.20
C ALA A 1 -50.62 -39.23 17.76
N LEU A 2 -49.53 -39.35 17.05
CA LEU A 2 -48.29 -38.62 17.32
C LEU A 2 -48.38 -37.26 16.61
N GLY A 3 -48.51 -36.19 17.40
CA GLY A 3 -48.41 -34.83 16.88
C GLY A 3 -46.99 -34.51 16.51
N VAL A 4 -46.70 -34.26 15.24
CA VAL A 4 -45.48 -33.66 14.78
C VAL A 4 -45.64 -32.13 14.89
N THR A 5 -45.01 -31.51 15.85
CA THR A 5 -44.87 -30.06 15.91
C THR A 5 -43.81 -29.65 14.88
N ALA A 6 -44.20 -28.90 13.86
CA ALA A 6 -43.29 -28.25 12.96
C ALA A 6 -42.46 -27.25 13.79
N ALA A 7 -41.14 -27.40 13.75
CA ALA A 7 -40.23 -26.35 14.23
C ALA A 7 -40.35 -25.15 13.31
N GLU A 8 -40.79 -24.01 13.81
CA GLU A 8 -40.67 -22.74 13.11
C GLU A 8 -39.20 -22.43 12.90
N SER A 9 -38.77 -22.32 11.66
CA SER A 9 -37.45 -21.83 11.34
C SER A 9 -37.46 -20.32 11.57
N GLU A 10 -36.72 -19.86 12.57
CA GLU A 10 -36.43 -18.43 12.72
C GLU A 10 -35.60 -17.98 11.51
N THR A 11 -36.24 -17.29 10.60
CA THR A 11 -35.56 -16.53 9.56
C THR A 11 -35.04 -15.25 10.21
N SER A 12 -33.73 -15.18 10.51
CA SER A 12 -33.08 -13.94 10.88
C SER A 12 -32.93 -13.10 9.61
N GLU A 13 -33.70 -12.03 9.50
CA GLU A 13 -33.49 -11.02 8.48
C GLU A 13 -32.25 -10.18 8.84
N PHE A 14 -31.19 -10.32 8.08
CA PHE A 14 -30.05 -9.41 8.13
C PHE A 14 -30.38 -8.17 7.28
N THR A 15 -30.66 -7.06 7.92
CA THR A 15 -30.77 -5.78 7.21
C THR A 15 -29.37 -5.25 6.92
N TYR A 16 -28.91 -5.39 5.70
CA TYR A 16 -27.67 -4.72 5.23
C TYR A 16 -27.99 -3.23 5.05
N GLN A 17 -27.33 -2.39 5.86
CA GLN A 17 -27.41 -0.96 5.67
C GLN A 17 -26.34 -0.55 4.64
N ILE A 18 -26.78 -0.09 3.48
CA ILE A 18 -25.92 0.58 2.50
C ILE A 18 -25.34 1.82 3.19
N ARG A 19 -24.02 1.84 3.36
CA ARG A 19 -23.32 3.00 3.89
C ARG A 19 -22.82 3.85 2.74
N GLN A 20 -22.97 5.16 2.87
CA GLN A 20 -22.31 6.12 1.99
C GLN A 20 -20.85 6.27 2.45
N SER A 21 -19.94 6.36 1.47
CA SER A 21 -18.54 6.72 1.70
C SER A 21 -18.23 8.03 1.00
N ASP A 22 -17.46 8.86 1.67
CA ASP A 22 -16.89 10.11 1.13
C ASP A 22 -15.37 9.89 0.99
N VAL A 23 -14.97 9.49 -0.20
CA VAL A 23 -13.54 9.29 -0.54
C VAL A 23 -12.89 10.63 -0.80
N LYS A 24 -11.77 10.87 -0.14
CA LYS A 24 -10.94 12.04 -0.36
C LYS A 24 -9.54 11.61 -0.75
N LEU A 25 -9.09 12.01 -1.94
CA LEU A 25 -7.76 11.76 -2.45
C LEU A 25 -6.99 13.09 -2.50
N ASP A 26 -6.02 13.26 -1.59
CA ASP A 26 -5.12 14.41 -1.60
C ASP A 26 -3.92 14.07 -2.51
N LEU A 27 -3.93 14.62 -3.71
CA LEU A 27 -2.95 14.38 -4.76
C LEU A 27 -1.85 15.44 -4.72
N VAL A 28 -0.60 15.02 -4.81
CA VAL A 28 0.56 15.91 -4.93
C VAL A 28 1.15 15.80 -6.33
N GLU A 29 1.87 16.81 -6.78
CA GLU A 29 2.60 16.77 -8.06
C GLU A 29 3.60 15.61 -8.09
N GLY A 30 3.64 14.87 -9.21
CA GLY A 30 4.40 13.66 -9.40
C GLY A 30 3.60 12.39 -9.15
N TRP A 31 4.28 11.30 -8.86
CA TRP A 31 3.65 10.00 -8.68
C TRP A 31 2.87 9.89 -7.36
N ASN A 32 1.68 9.32 -7.44
CA ASN A 32 0.78 9.02 -6.32
C ASN A 32 0.30 7.58 -6.45
N TRP A 33 0.22 6.87 -5.33
CA TRP A 33 -0.40 5.56 -5.25
C TRP A 33 -1.68 5.69 -4.43
N ASN A 34 -2.81 5.51 -5.08
CA ASN A 34 -4.11 5.70 -4.47
C ASN A 34 -5.01 4.47 -4.65
N ALA A 35 -6.03 4.41 -3.83
CA ALA A 35 -7.15 3.47 -3.93
C ALA A 35 -8.42 4.17 -3.47
N HIS A 36 -9.58 3.52 -3.63
CA HIS A 36 -10.85 4.03 -3.12
C HIS A 36 -11.69 2.90 -2.49
N ASP A 37 -12.69 3.28 -1.70
CA ASP A 37 -13.59 2.37 -0.99
C ASP A 37 -15.04 2.46 -1.50
N LEU A 38 -15.25 2.92 -2.74
CA LEU A 38 -16.58 2.93 -3.37
C LEU A 38 -16.89 1.59 -4.00
N SER A 39 -18.15 1.15 -3.89
CA SER A 39 -18.64 -0.08 -4.53
C SER A 39 -18.68 0.02 -6.07
N THR A 40 -18.72 1.23 -6.60
CA THR A 40 -18.70 1.52 -8.03
C THR A 40 -17.30 1.89 -8.49
N SER A 41 -16.91 1.42 -9.68
CA SER A 41 -15.64 1.79 -10.31
C SER A 41 -15.57 3.30 -10.58
N LEU A 42 -14.41 3.91 -10.36
CA LEU A 42 -14.15 5.31 -10.69
C LEU A 42 -13.66 5.45 -12.14
N PRO A 43 -14.36 6.23 -12.99
CA PRO A 43 -13.86 6.53 -14.32
C PRO A 43 -12.56 7.33 -14.28
N ILE A 44 -11.56 6.98 -15.10
CA ILE A 44 -10.29 7.73 -15.17
C ILE A 44 -10.48 9.18 -15.63
N THR A 45 -11.62 9.49 -16.29
CA THR A 45 -11.96 10.85 -16.73
C THR A 45 -12.13 11.83 -15.57
N GLU A 46 -12.40 11.33 -14.36
CA GLU A 46 -12.46 12.15 -13.13
C GLU A 46 -11.12 12.78 -12.76
N PHE A 47 -10.02 12.28 -13.33
CA PHE A 47 -8.66 12.76 -13.10
C PHE A 47 -8.10 13.55 -14.28
N SER A 48 -8.92 13.88 -15.29
CA SER A 48 -8.46 14.53 -16.53
C SER A 48 -7.87 15.93 -16.35
N ASP A 49 -8.22 16.61 -15.28
CA ASP A 49 -7.73 17.95 -14.94
C ASP A 49 -6.41 17.96 -14.15
N VAL A 50 -6.01 16.79 -13.62
CA VAL A 50 -4.87 16.69 -12.71
C VAL A 50 -3.80 15.69 -13.13
N ALA A 51 -4.16 14.58 -13.81
CA ALA A 51 -3.23 13.50 -14.14
C ALA A 51 -2.94 13.42 -15.65
N SER A 52 -1.69 13.06 -15.98
CA SER A 52 -1.23 12.78 -17.35
C SER A 52 -1.18 11.28 -17.64
N ARG A 53 -1.06 10.44 -16.62
CA ARG A 53 -0.92 8.99 -16.76
C ARG A 53 -1.52 8.29 -15.54
N ILE A 54 -2.23 7.19 -15.80
CA ILE A 54 -2.81 6.34 -14.75
C ILE A 54 -2.53 4.88 -15.12
N LEU A 55 -2.06 4.11 -14.13
CA LEU A 55 -1.76 2.69 -14.27
C LEU A 55 -2.47 1.90 -13.19
N THR A 56 -2.91 0.71 -13.55
CA THR A 56 -3.16 -0.41 -12.64
C THR A 56 -2.11 -1.50 -12.89
N GLN A 57 -2.19 -2.62 -12.23
CA GLN A 57 -1.23 -3.70 -12.45
C GLN A 57 -1.23 -4.24 -13.89
N THR A 58 -2.36 -4.18 -14.57
CA THR A 58 -2.57 -4.82 -15.89
C THR A 58 -2.88 -3.85 -17.01
N GLU A 59 -3.28 -2.63 -16.71
CA GLU A 59 -3.75 -1.67 -17.69
C GLU A 59 -3.16 -0.28 -17.47
N GLU A 60 -3.13 0.49 -18.54
CA GLU A 60 -2.61 1.85 -18.57
C GLU A 60 -3.51 2.78 -19.38
N ALA A 61 -3.56 4.03 -18.94
CA ALA A 61 -4.04 5.15 -19.74
C ALA A 61 -3.06 6.32 -19.69
N VAL A 62 -2.82 6.93 -20.85
CA VAL A 62 -2.02 8.14 -21.01
C VAL A 62 -2.90 9.22 -21.63
N LYS A 63 -2.79 10.43 -21.12
CA LYS A 63 -3.55 11.57 -21.63
C LYS A 63 -2.79 12.20 -22.81
N ASP A 64 -3.45 12.24 -23.96
CA ASP A 64 -3.01 12.98 -25.14
C ASP A 64 -3.74 14.32 -25.20
N ASP A 65 -3.05 15.38 -25.58
CA ASP A 65 -3.60 16.73 -25.63
C ASP A 65 -4.76 16.90 -26.62
N ASN A 66 -4.79 16.08 -27.68
CA ASN A 66 -5.80 16.16 -28.73
C ASN A 66 -6.87 15.07 -28.65
N LEU A 67 -6.48 13.88 -28.19
CA LEU A 67 -7.34 12.69 -28.20
C LEU A 67 -7.96 12.39 -26.80
N GLY A 68 -7.49 13.09 -25.76
CA GLY A 68 -7.86 12.78 -24.39
C GLY A 68 -7.19 11.50 -23.88
N TRP A 69 -7.87 10.74 -23.04
CA TRP A 69 -7.34 9.48 -22.51
C TRP A 69 -7.21 8.40 -23.59
N THR A 70 -5.99 7.93 -23.80
CA THR A 70 -5.62 6.81 -24.69
C THR A 70 -5.17 5.62 -23.84
N GLY A 71 -5.23 4.40 -24.37
CA GLY A 71 -4.92 3.17 -23.64
C GLY A 71 -6.15 2.36 -23.29
N GLN A 72 -5.94 1.26 -22.54
CA GLN A 72 -6.99 0.28 -22.24
C GLN A 72 -7.75 0.60 -20.95
N LEU A 73 -7.08 1.18 -19.96
CA LEU A 73 -7.65 1.56 -18.68
C LEU A 73 -8.76 2.61 -18.88
N LYS A 74 -9.96 2.33 -18.37
CA LYS A 74 -11.12 3.22 -18.43
C LYS A 74 -11.69 3.54 -17.06
N VAL A 75 -11.62 2.58 -16.15
CA VAL A 75 -12.14 2.67 -14.78
C VAL A 75 -11.17 2.02 -13.84
N VAL A 76 -11.22 2.42 -12.55
CA VAL A 76 -10.47 1.79 -11.47
C VAL A 76 -11.47 1.25 -10.44
N ASP A 77 -11.33 -0.01 -10.08
CA ASP A 77 -12.19 -0.68 -9.11
C ASP A 77 -11.67 -0.50 -7.67
N ALA A 78 -12.57 -0.64 -6.69
CA ALA A 78 -12.18 -0.79 -5.28
C ALA A 78 -11.19 -1.95 -5.12
N ALA A 79 -10.39 -1.93 -4.06
CA ALA A 79 -9.33 -2.90 -3.79
C ALA A 79 -8.22 -2.99 -4.86
N THR A 80 -8.18 -2.03 -5.80
CA THR A 80 -7.15 -1.91 -6.82
C THR A 80 -6.31 -0.66 -6.56
N THR A 81 -4.99 -0.81 -6.53
CA THR A 81 -4.08 0.34 -6.52
C THR A 81 -4.01 0.97 -7.91
N MET A 82 -4.22 2.27 -7.97
CA MET A 82 -3.89 3.09 -9.14
C MET A 82 -2.64 3.91 -8.85
N LYS A 83 -1.68 3.88 -9.77
CA LYS A 83 -0.54 4.80 -9.78
C LYS A 83 -0.83 5.91 -10.75
N MET A 84 -0.77 7.15 -10.29
CA MET A 84 -1.04 8.35 -11.09
C MET A 84 0.17 9.25 -11.17
N ASP A 85 0.50 9.73 -12.36
CA ASP A 85 1.42 10.84 -12.58
C ASP A 85 0.60 12.15 -12.61
N VAL A 86 0.65 12.88 -11.51
CA VAL A 86 -0.13 14.09 -11.26
C VAL A 86 0.66 15.32 -11.67
N GLN A 87 0.09 16.16 -12.53
CA GLN A 87 0.72 17.37 -13.07
C GLN A 87 0.46 18.60 -12.19
N THR A 88 -0.65 18.58 -11.47
CA THR A 88 -1.06 19.68 -10.59
C THR A 88 -1.68 19.13 -9.33
N ALA A 89 -1.13 19.51 -8.18
CA ALA A 89 -1.64 19.09 -6.89
C ALA A 89 -3.11 19.49 -6.71
N ALA A 90 -3.93 18.57 -6.24
CA ALA A 90 -5.37 18.79 -6.05
C ALA A 90 -5.94 17.83 -5.00
N THR A 91 -7.11 18.18 -4.47
CA THR A 91 -7.93 17.24 -3.72
C THR A 91 -9.11 16.80 -4.59
N LYS A 92 -9.28 15.51 -4.78
CA LYS A 92 -10.45 14.89 -5.42
C LYS A 92 -11.35 14.29 -4.37
N SER A 93 -12.65 14.55 -4.48
CA SER A 93 -13.66 14.00 -3.56
C SER A 93 -14.74 13.29 -4.34
N PHE A 94 -15.09 12.08 -3.89
CA PHE A 94 -16.12 11.24 -4.49
C PHE A 94 -17.03 10.72 -3.41
N THR A 95 -18.33 10.73 -3.67
CA THR A 95 -19.34 10.19 -2.75
C THR A 95 -20.10 9.06 -3.44
N GLY A 96 -20.26 7.96 -2.76
CA GLY A 96 -20.98 6.80 -3.29
C GLY A 96 -21.25 5.74 -2.25
N GLU A 97 -21.80 4.63 -2.66
CA GLU A 97 -21.98 3.46 -1.82
C GLU A 97 -20.61 2.89 -1.41
N GLN A 98 -20.45 2.59 -0.13
CA GLN A 98 -19.21 2.01 0.41
C GLN A 98 -19.04 0.57 -0.10
N TYR A 99 -17.81 0.22 -0.50
CA TYR A 99 -17.41 -1.14 -0.83
C TYR A 99 -17.65 -2.08 0.35
N ASN A 100 -18.21 -3.26 0.04
CA ASN A 100 -18.41 -4.32 1.02
C ASN A 100 -17.25 -5.33 0.94
N PRO A 101 -16.28 -5.28 1.86
CA PRO A 101 -15.10 -6.14 1.82
C PRO A 101 -15.41 -7.63 2.02
N THR A 102 -16.57 -7.96 2.62
CA THR A 102 -16.97 -9.35 2.86
C THR A 102 -17.66 -10.00 1.67
N ALA A 103 -18.15 -9.20 0.71
CA ALA A 103 -18.88 -9.69 -0.47
C ALA A 103 -17.95 -10.10 -1.62
N ALA A 104 -16.70 -9.61 -1.63
CA ALA A 104 -15.75 -9.87 -2.70
C ALA A 104 -14.36 -10.15 -2.11
N PRO A 105 -13.90 -11.40 -2.11
CA PRO A 105 -12.56 -11.73 -1.67
C PRO A 105 -11.51 -11.14 -2.62
N VAL A 106 -10.40 -10.70 -2.04
CA VAL A 106 -9.20 -10.29 -2.76
C VAL A 106 -8.36 -11.52 -3.04
N TYR A 107 -7.91 -11.66 -4.27
CA TYR A 107 -7.02 -12.74 -4.70
C TYR A 107 -5.61 -12.19 -4.89
N LEU A 108 -4.62 -12.81 -4.25
CA LEU A 108 -3.22 -12.50 -4.39
C LEU A 108 -2.53 -13.66 -5.10
N HIS A 109 -1.77 -13.35 -6.14
CA HIS A 109 -0.88 -14.30 -6.80
C HIS A 109 0.49 -14.25 -6.17
N LYS A 110 1.24 -15.34 -6.25
CA LYS A 110 2.64 -15.36 -5.88
C LYS A 110 3.41 -14.25 -6.62
N GLY A 111 4.15 -13.43 -5.88
CA GLY A 111 4.83 -12.25 -6.39
C GLY A 111 4.08 -10.95 -6.04
N TRP A 112 4.35 -9.88 -6.78
CA TRP A 112 3.78 -8.57 -6.51
C TRP A 112 2.34 -8.44 -7.00
N ASN A 113 1.48 -7.88 -6.14
CA ASN A 113 0.08 -7.56 -6.37
C ASN A 113 -0.17 -6.09 -6.04
N TRP A 114 -0.88 -5.38 -6.90
CA TRP A 114 -1.27 -4.01 -6.63
C TRP A 114 -2.57 -3.99 -5.84
N LEU A 115 -2.43 -3.86 -4.54
CA LEU A 115 -3.51 -4.02 -3.56
C LEU A 115 -4.05 -2.65 -3.13
N GLY A 116 -5.25 -2.30 -3.56
CA GLY A 116 -5.96 -1.13 -3.03
C GLY A 116 -6.54 -1.43 -1.65
N TYR A 117 -6.57 -0.42 -0.78
CA TYR A 117 -7.21 -0.52 0.53
C TYR A 117 -8.65 -0.02 0.46
N PRO A 118 -9.67 -0.91 0.53
CA PRO A 118 -11.05 -0.55 0.24
C PRO A 118 -11.88 -0.25 1.49
N LEU A 119 -11.27 0.22 2.57
CA LEU A 119 -11.96 0.57 3.81
C LEU A 119 -11.84 2.06 4.10
N SER A 120 -12.87 2.62 4.76
CA SER A 120 -12.93 4.03 5.19
C SER A 120 -12.29 4.30 6.56
N LEU A 121 -11.67 3.28 7.17
CA LEU A 121 -10.97 3.41 8.46
C LEU A 121 -9.55 2.86 8.36
N SER A 122 -8.64 3.45 9.12
CA SER A 122 -7.27 2.94 9.21
C SER A 122 -7.19 1.72 10.12
N LEU A 123 -6.46 0.69 9.68
CA LEU A 123 -6.23 -0.53 10.46
C LEU A 123 -4.73 -0.82 10.56
N SER A 124 -4.31 -1.46 11.65
CA SER A 124 -2.98 -2.08 11.71
C SER A 124 -2.85 -3.18 10.66
N LEU A 125 -1.62 -3.54 10.27
CA LEU A 125 -1.40 -4.65 9.34
C LEU A 125 -1.96 -5.97 9.92
N GLU A 126 -1.81 -6.17 11.23
CA GLU A 126 -2.33 -7.34 11.94
C GLU A 126 -3.86 -7.43 11.85
N ASP A 127 -4.55 -6.30 12.05
CA ASP A 127 -6.01 -6.26 11.98
C ASP A 127 -6.52 -6.40 10.53
N ALA A 128 -5.93 -5.66 9.61
CA ALA A 128 -6.34 -5.64 8.20
C ALA A 128 -6.21 -7.03 7.56
N PHE A 129 -5.15 -7.77 7.91
CA PHE A 129 -4.86 -9.08 7.37
C PHE A 129 -5.19 -10.24 8.31
N SER A 130 -5.95 -10.00 9.39
CA SER A 130 -6.33 -11.04 10.35
C SER A 130 -7.14 -12.20 9.75
N MET A 131 -7.76 -11.99 8.59
CA MET A 131 -8.52 -13.00 7.83
C MET A 131 -7.71 -13.62 6.69
N MET A 132 -6.41 -13.34 6.61
CA MET A 132 -5.50 -13.85 5.60
C MET A 132 -4.45 -14.76 6.24
N ASP A 133 -4.07 -15.81 5.54
CA ASP A 133 -2.92 -16.64 5.91
C ASP A 133 -1.63 -15.91 5.48
N VAL A 134 -1.13 -15.07 6.37
CA VAL A 134 0.13 -14.32 6.16
C VAL A 134 1.30 -15.25 6.39
N GLU A 135 2.23 -15.28 5.45
CA GLU A 135 3.35 -16.20 5.45
C GLU A 135 4.69 -15.47 5.63
N GLU A 136 5.67 -16.19 6.15
CA GLU A 136 7.05 -15.72 6.28
C GLU A 136 7.61 -15.26 4.93
N GLY A 137 8.06 -14.00 4.85
CA GLY A 137 8.56 -13.37 3.63
C GLY A 137 7.51 -12.60 2.81
N ASP A 138 6.22 -12.60 3.23
CA ASP A 138 5.26 -11.65 2.69
C ASP A 138 5.72 -10.22 2.98
N CYS A 139 5.50 -9.31 2.03
CA CYS A 139 5.93 -7.92 2.14
C CYS A 139 4.83 -6.99 1.62
N ILE A 140 4.66 -5.84 2.25
CA ILE A 140 3.75 -4.79 1.79
C ILE A 140 4.45 -3.43 1.80
N GLU A 141 4.17 -2.63 0.79
CA GLU A 141 4.77 -1.29 0.64
C GLU A 141 3.75 -0.26 0.15
N THR A 142 4.04 1.01 0.42
CA THR A 142 3.34 2.15 -0.17
C THR A 142 4.30 3.28 -0.46
N LEU A 143 3.98 4.15 -1.42
CA LEU A 143 4.91 5.16 -1.95
C LEU A 143 5.55 6.05 -0.87
N THR A 144 4.79 6.47 0.13
CA THR A 144 5.25 7.44 1.13
C THR A 144 5.43 6.87 2.54
N GLY A 145 4.75 5.75 2.84
CA GLY A 145 4.71 5.14 4.17
C GLY A 145 5.79 4.08 4.43
N GLY A 146 6.68 3.82 3.44
CA GLY A 146 7.68 2.78 3.56
C GLY A 146 7.10 1.38 3.31
N PHE A 147 7.66 0.38 3.97
CA PHE A 147 7.25 -1.01 3.80
C PHE A 147 7.28 -1.78 5.13
N ALA A 148 6.67 -2.96 5.11
CA ALA A 148 6.78 -3.96 6.17
C ALA A 148 6.95 -5.35 5.57
N THR A 149 7.69 -6.22 6.28
CA THR A 149 7.85 -7.64 5.97
C THR A 149 7.29 -8.47 7.12
N TYR A 150 6.70 -9.61 6.79
CA TYR A 150 6.26 -10.56 7.80
C TYR A 150 7.39 -11.53 8.10
N SER A 151 7.86 -11.52 9.34
CA SER A 151 8.95 -12.39 9.80
C SER A 151 8.77 -12.73 11.28
N GLU A 152 9.13 -13.97 11.64
CA GLU A 152 9.02 -14.46 13.02
C GLU A 152 7.61 -14.31 13.63
N GLY A 153 6.59 -14.42 12.77
CA GLY A 153 5.18 -14.34 13.18
C GLY A 153 4.64 -12.92 13.40
N ALA A 154 5.34 -11.86 12.94
CA ALA A 154 4.92 -10.47 13.09
C ALA A 154 5.31 -9.61 11.89
N TRP A 155 4.56 -8.51 11.67
CA TRP A 155 4.93 -7.46 10.73
C TRP A 155 6.04 -6.56 11.28
N THR A 156 7.15 -6.47 10.56
CA THR A 156 8.33 -5.64 10.90
C THR A 156 8.61 -4.66 9.78
N GLY A 157 9.06 -3.45 10.11
CA GLY A 157 9.34 -2.39 9.13
C GLY A 157 8.75 -1.04 9.55
N GLU A 158 8.75 -0.08 8.62
CA GLU A 158 8.25 1.29 8.86
C GLU A 158 6.73 1.38 8.72
N LEU A 159 6.14 0.66 7.76
CA LEU A 159 4.70 0.62 7.52
C LEU A 159 4.02 -0.16 8.65
N LYS A 160 3.11 0.51 9.34
CA LYS A 160 2.39 -0.10 10.48
C LYS A 160 0.89 -0.20 10.24
N MET A 161 0.36 0.62 9.34
CA MET A 161 -1.07 0.76 9.14
C MET A 161 -1.42 0.86 7.67
N LEU A 162 -2.62 0.37 7.34
CA LEU A 162 -3.29 0.70 6.08
C LEU A 162 -4.24 1.87 6.30
N GLU A 163 -4.24 2.82 5.37
CA GLU A 163 -5.00 4.07 5.45
C GLU A 163 -5.94 4.22 4.25
N PRO A 164 -7.15 4.78 4.45
CA PRO A 164 -8.08 5.08 3.37
C PRO A 164 -7.44 5.95 2.28
N GLY A 165 -7.79 5.71 1.03
CA GLY A 165 -7.31 6.50 -0.11
C GLY A 165 -5.90 6.15 -0.59
N ILE A 166 -5.18 5.29 0.13
CA ILE A 166 -3.80 4.90 -0.17
C ILE A 166 -3.77 3.56 -0.91
N GLY A 167 -2.94 3.49 -1.94
CA GLY A 167 -2.61 2.28 -2.67
C GLY A 167 -1.37 1.60 -2.12
N TYR A 168 -1.38 0.27 -2.15
CA TYR A 168 -0.29 -0.58 -1.65
C TYR A 168 0.14 -1.58 -2.71
N LEU A 169 1.37 -2.06 -2.61
CA LEU A 169 1.84 -3.23 -3.31
C LEU A 169 2.10 -4.34 -2.29
N TYR A 170 1.56 -5.52 -2.54
CA TYR A 170 1.73 -6.69 -1.68
C TYR A 170 2.50 -7.77 -2.42
N LYS A 171 3.64 -8.19 -1.90
CA LYS A 171 4.42 -9.33 -2.39
C LYS A 171 4.02 -10.56 -1.61
N SER A 172 3.32 -11.47 -2.26
CA SER A 172 2.90 -12.74 -1.68
C SER A 172 3.87 -13.86 -2.01
N VAL A 173 4.20 -14.70 -1.05
CA VAL A 173 5.07 -15.88 -1.26
C VAL A 173 4.32 -17.05 -1.89
N SER A 174 2.98 -17.05 -1.83
CA SER A 174 2.10 -18.06 -2.42
C SER A 174 0.81 -17.43 -2.96
N ASP A 175 0.06 -18.19 -3.76
CA ASP A 175 -1.30 -17.81 -4.15
C ASP A 175 -2.23 -17.92 -2.95
N LYS A 176 -3.01 -16.87 -2.66
CA LYS A 176 -3.95 -16.84 -1.55
C LYS A 176 -5.14 -15.93 -1.81
N SER A 177 -6.18 -16.06 -1.00
CA SER A 177 -7.32 -15.15 -1.04
C SER A 177 -7.75 -14.80 0.38
N PHE A 178 -8.29 -13.60 0.56
CA PHE A 178 -8.78 -13.13 1.85
C PHE A 178 -9.88 -12.08 1.68
N VAL A 179 -10.52 -11.72 2.77
CA VAL A 179 -11.38 -10.55 2.88
C VAL A 179 -10.77 -9.60 3.91
N PHE A 180 -10.87 -8.29 3.67
CA PHE A 180 -10.41 -7.34 4.67
C PHE A 180 -11.30 -7.42 5.91
N ASN A 181 -10.67 -7.43 7.09
CA ASN A 181 -11.39 -7.31 8.35
C ASN A 181 -11.80 -5.84 8.56
N ALA A 182 -13.10 -5.58 8.62
CA ALA A 182 -13.63 -4.23 8.84
C ALA A 182 -13.78 -3.86 10.33
N VAL A 183 -13.41 -4.76 11.25
CA VAL A 183 -13.59 -4.58 12.69
C VAL A 183 -12.24 -4.53 13.39
N PRO A 184 -11.77 -3.36 13.85
CA PRO A 184 -10.52 -3.27 14.60
C PRO A 184 -10.65 -3.97 15.96
N THR A 185 -9.60 -4.64 16.41
CA THR A 185 -9.53 -5.15 17.77
C THR A 185 -9.30 -4.00 18.77
N VAL A 186 -9.97 -4.05 19.92
CA VAL A 186 -9.94 -2.98 20.95
C VAL A 186 -8.51 -2.71 21.47
N ALA A 187 -7.60 -3.68 21.36
CA ALA A 187 -6.21 -3.54 21.78
C ALA A 187 -5.40 -2.53 20.93
N ASN A 188 -5.73 -2.38 19.66
CA ASN A 188 -4.94 -1.57 18.71
C ASN A 188 -5.39 -0.11 18.64
N VAL A 189 -6.59 0.23 19.14
CA VAL A 189 -7.05 1.63 19.21
C VAL A 189 -6.12 2.50 20.08
N LYS A 190 -5.46 1.92 21.09
CA LYS A 190 -4.48 2.65 21.94
C LYS A 190 -3.11 2.87 21.27
N ALA A 191 -2.72 2.02 20.32
CA ALA A 191 -1.45 2.17 19.60
C ALA A 191 -1.48 3.32 18.57
N LEU A 192 -2.67 3.71 18.10
CA LEU A 192 -2.88 4.80 17.15
C LEU A 192 -2.48 6.19 17.66
N TYR A 193 -2.39 6.39 18.99
CA TYR A 193 -2.15 7.70 19.61
C TYR A 193 -0.78 7.88 20.26
N GLY A 194 0.11 6.93 20.17
CA GLY A 194 1.39 6.99 20.85
C GLY A 194 2.59 6.65 19.98
N HIS A 195 3.31 7.63 19.57
CA HIS A 195 4.74 7.81 19.39
C HIS A 195 5.11 8.59 18.12
N ARG A 196 4.95 9.91 18.19
CA ARG A 196 5.87 10.79 17.46
C ARG A 196 7.13 10.93 18.31
N LEU A 197 8.09 10.04 18.16
CA LEU A 197 9.44 10.31 18.62
C LEU A 197 10.08 11.30 17.64
N SER A 198 10.43 12.48 18.15
CA SER A 198 11.22 13.49 17.47
C SER A 198 12.61 12.92 17.19
N LEU A 199 12.79 12.28 16.05
CA LEU A 199 14.09 11.88 15.54
C LEU A 199 14.75 13.11 14.91
N LYS A 200 16.05 13.34 15.18
CA LYS A 200 16.85 14.26 14.37
C LYS A 200 16.69 13.84 12.91
N SER A 201 16.32 14.77 12.04
CA SER A 201 16.13 14.48 10.62
C SER A 201 17.44 13.97 9.99
N ALA A 202 17.33 13.01 9.07
CA ALA A 202 18.44 12.59 8.25
C ALA A 202 19.03 13.78 7.47
N PRO A 203 20.36 13.79 7.19
CA PRO A 203 20.98 14.89 6.43
C PRO A 203 20.58 14.91 4.95
N TRP A 204 19.94 13.86 4.44
CA TRP A 204 19.49 13.73 3.05
C TRP A 204 17.98 13.82 2.96
N ALA A 205 17.50 14.35 1.83
CA ALA A 205 16.09 14.41 1.48
C ALA A 205 15.81 13.62 0.20
N VAL A 206 14.71 12.86 0.19
CA VAL A 206 14.23 12.10 -0.97
C VAL A 206 12.94 12.69 -1.46
N ASN A 207 12.84 13.00 -2.75
CA ASN A 207 11.55 13.28 -3.39
C ASN A 207 10.87 11.98 -3.78
N LYS A 208 10.05 11.44 -2.88
CA LYS A 208 9.35 10.16 -3.05
C LYS A 208 8.40 10.15 -4.25
N HIS A 209 7.81 11.30 -4.58
CA HIS A 209 6.85 11.47 -5.67
C HIS A 209 7.50 11.62 -7.06
N LYS A 210 8.84 11.72 -7.13
CA LYS A 210 9.57 11.79 -8.40
C LYS A 210 9.52 10.47 -9.17
N TYR A 211 9.35 9.35 -8.48
CA TYR A 211 9.47 8.01 -9.06
C TYR A 211 8.19 7.20 -8.91
N PRO A 212 7.83 6.40 -9.94
CA PRO A 212 6.65 5.54 -9.91
C PRO A 212 6.81 4.32 -9.01
N ASN A 213 8.05 3.91 -8.70
CA ASN A 213 8.32 2.66 -8.00
C ASN A 213 9.24 2.86 -6.80
N MET A 214 9.14 1.94 -5.85
CA MET A 214 9.98 1.82 -4.68
C MET A 214 10.41 0.36 -4.52
N MET A 215 11.64 0.15 -4.06
CA MET A 215 12.19 -1.16 -3.71
C MET A 215 12.50 -1.18 -2.22
N PRO A 216 11.88 -2.09 -1.45
CA PRO A 216 12.22 -2.28 -0.06
C PRO A 216 13.55 -3.03 0.08
N VAL A 217 14.41 -2.56 0.97
CA VAL A 217 15.69 -3.20 1.32
C VAL A 217 15.71 -3.45 2.82
N VAL A 218 15.88 -4.72 3.19
CA VAL A 218 16.17 -5.14 4.57
C VAL A 218 17.57 -5.71 4.58
N ALA A 219 18.44 -5.18 5.45
CA ALA A 219 19.82 -5.61 5.52
C ALA A 219 20.36 -5.61 6.95
N SER A 220 21.28 -6.49 7.24
CA SER A 220 22.18 -6.38 8.39
C SER A 220 23.52 -5.83 7.93
N ILE A 221 24.16 -5.00 8.76
CA ILE A 221 25.45 -4.43 8.46
C ILE A 221 26.48 -5.09 9.40
N HIS A 222 27.51 -5.65 8.82
CA HIS A 222 28.57 -6.34 9.55
C HIS A 222 29.89 -5.59 9.35
N ASP A 223 30.76 -5.62 10.37
CA ASP A 223 32.13 -5.15 10.25
C ASP A 223 33.02 -6.17 9.52
N GLU A 224 34.29 -5.85 9.37
CA GLU A 224 35.28 -6.72 8.71
C GLU A 224 35.50 -8.06 9.43
N TYR A 225 35.08 -8.18 10.69
CA TYR A 225 35.19 -9.39 11.51
C TYR A 225 33.90 -10.23 11.50
N GLY A 226 32.84 -9.73 10.84
CA GLY A 226 31.54 -10.40 10.75
C GLY A 226 30.58 -10.10 11.91
N ASP A 227 30.96 -9.20 12.81
CA ASP A 227 30.09 -8.77 13.90
C ASP A 227 29.06 -7.75 13.38
N VAL A 228 27.81 -7.83 13.89
CA VAL A 228 26.76 -6.87 13.55
C VAL A 228 27.14 -5.49 14.04
N PHE A 229 27.13 -4.51 13.13
CA PHE A 229 27.47 -3.14 13.46
C PHE A 229 26.50 -2.60 14.52
N GLY A 230 27.05 -2.08 15.62
CA GLY A 230 26.23 -1.51 16.71
C GLY A 230 25.86 -0.05 16.48
N GLY A 231 24.81 0.41 17.15
CA GLY A 231 24.41 1.82 17.14
C GLY A 231 23.18 2.11 16.26
N SER A 232 22.92 3.40 16.03
CA SER A 232 21.80 3.89 15.24
C SER A 232 22.31 4.91 14.23
N TYR A 233 22.15 4.62 12.95
CA TYR A 233 22.69 5.41 11.84
C TYR A 233 21.63 5.63 10.77
N TYR A 234 21.75 6.74 10.02
CA TYR A 234 21.04 6.89 8.77
C TYR A 234 21.90 6.38 7.62
N VAL A 235 21.25 5.69 6.68
CA VAL A 235 21.86 5.16 5.46
C VAL A 235 21.12 5.75 4.28
N ALA A 236 21.86 6.24 3.28
CA ALA A 236 21.29 6.78 2.05
C ALA A 236 21.63 5.88 0.86
N ALA A 237 20.66 5.66 -0.01
CA ALA A 237 20.90 5.14 -1.35
C ALA A 237 21.10 6.31 -2.32
N ILE A 238 22.25 6.35 -2.98
CA ILE A 238 22.65 7.42 -3.89
C ILE A 238 22.79 6.84 -5.30
N SER A 239 22.26 7.55 -6.31
CA SER A 239 22.45 7.25 -7.73
C SER A 239 22.91 8.53 -8.44
N GLY A 240 24.17 8.56 -8.88
CA GLY A 240 24.80 9.80 -9.31
C GLY A 240 24.85 10.80 -8.16
N ASP A 241 24.32 11.99 -8.36
CA ASP A 241 24.26 13.06 -7.36
C ASP A 241 22.92 13.09 -6.59
N GLU A 242 22.04 12.11 -6.82
CA GLU A 242 20.68 12.11 -6.30
C GLU A 242 20.47 11.09 -5.19
N CYS A 243 19.87 11.53 -4.08
CA CYS A 243 19.42 10.64 -3.01
C CYS A 243 18.11 9.95 -3.42
N ARG A 244 18.18 8.64 -3.55
CA ARG A 244 17.09 7.75 -3.95
C ARG A 244 16.39 7.06 -2.79
N GLY A 245 16.97 7.12 -1.59
CA GLY A 245 16.40 6.50 -0.41
C GLY A 245 17.14 6.90 0.85
N VAL A 246 16.42 6.97 1.95
CA VAL A 246 16.99 7.16 3.29
C VAL A 246 16.32 6.16 4.21
N GLY A 247 17.13 5.33 4.86
CA GLY A 247 16.70 4.37 5.86
C GLY A 247 17.41 4.59 7.19
N LYS A 248 16.87 4.01 8.24
CA LYS A 248 17.48 3.99 9.56
C LYS A 248 17.99 2.60 9.87
N PHE A 249 19.25 2.50 10.22
CA PHE A 249 19.83 1.30 10.83
C PHE A 249 19.65 1.40 12.34
N GLU A 250 19.01 0.42 12.93
CA GLU A 250 18.75 0.36 14.36
C GLU A 250 18.61 -1.09 14.80
N ASN A 251 19.19 -1.44 15.95
CA ASN A 251 19.15 -2.81 16.49
C ASN A 251 19.68 -3.90 15.54
N GLY A 252 20.70 -3.56 14.73
CA GLY A 252 21.34 -4.51 13.83
C GLY A 252 20.66 -4.67 12.47
N ILE A 253 19.52 -4.00 12.21
CA ILE A 253 18.76 -4.12 10.98
C ILE A 253 18.58 -2.74 10.34
N LEU A 254 18.78 -2.69 9.02
CA LEU A 254 18.46 -1.55 8.16
C LEU A 254 17.13 -1.82 7.45
N TYR A 255 16.22 -0.86 7.53
CA TYR A 255 15.05 -0.74 6.66
C TYR A 255 15.22 0.47 5.76
N LEU A 256 15.25 0.27 4.44
CA LEU A 256 15.53 1.32 3.48
C LEU A 256 14.60 1.18 2.26
N SER A 257 13.85 2.23 1.97
CA SER A 257 13.05 2.34 0.74
C SER A 257 13.88 3.06 -0.34
N VAL A 258 14.12 2.40 -1.48
CA VAL A 258 14.88 2.96 -2.62
C VAL A 258 13.93 3.26 -3.77
N TYR A 259 13.87 4.51 -4.22
CA TYR A 259 12.95 4.99 -5.25
C TYR A 259 13.57 4.99 -6.66
N GLY A 260 12.79 4.59 -7.67
CA GLY A 260 13.29 4.49 -9.04
C GLY A 260 12.21 4.36 -10.11
N GLU A 261 12.66 4.43 -11.36
CA GLU A 261 11.82 4.25 -12.57
C GLU A 261 11.52 2.78 -12.84
N ALA A 262 12.49 1.91 -12.53
CA ALA A 262 12.42 0.49 -12.83
C ALA A 262 11.62 -0.29 -11.79
N ASN A 263 10.95 -1.34 -12.21
CA ASN A 263 10.41 -2.35 -11.33
C ASN A 263 11.52 -3.31 -10.83
N GLU A 264 11.22 -4.15 -9.85
CA GLU A 264 12.17 -5.06 -9.20
C GLU A 264 12.97 -5.94 -10.18
N ALA A 265 12.36 -6.38 -11.29
CA ALA A 265 13.01 -7.21 -12.31
C ALA A 265 14.12 -6.46 -13.07
N MET A 266 14.04 -5.13 -13.19
CA MET A 266 15.06 -4.30 -13.84
C MET A 266 16.22 -3.94 -12.90
N ILE A 267 15.98 -3.87 -11.59
CA ILE A 267 17.00 -3.48 -10.60
C ILE A 267 18.01 -4.61 -10.39
N SER A 268 17.59 -5.86 -10.48
CA SER A 268 18.46 -7.03 -10.33
C SER A 268 19.51 -7.19 -11.43
N SER A 269 19.38 -6.46 -12.53
CA SER A 269 20.29 -6.52 -13.70
C SER A 269 21.28 -5.36 -13.82
N SER A 270 21.21 -4.34 -12.94
CA SER A 270 22.11 -3.16 -13.01
C SER A 270 23.19 -3.19 -11.91
N PRO A 271 24.48 -3.25 -12.27
CA PRO A 271 25.58 -3.41 -11.30
C PRO A 271 26.03 -2.12 -10.58
N SER A 272 25.27 -1.02 -10.62
CA SER A 272 25.77 0.30 -10.20
C SER A 272 24.99 1.00 -9.08
N HIS A 273 24.50 0.28 -8.08
CA HIS A 273 23.93 0.91 -6.89
C HIS A 273 24.99 0.93 -5.78
N GLN A 274 25.55 2.11 -5.51
CA GLN A 274 26.41 2.32 -4.35
C GLN A 274 25.55 2.71 -3.15
N VAL A 275 25.67 1.95 -2.06
CA VAL A 275 25.22 2.38 -0.73
C VAL A 275 26.40 3.14 -0.11
N VAL A 276 26.21 4.42 0.18
CA VAL A 276 27.22 5.27 0.80
C VAL A 276 26.90 5.39 2.30
N TRP A 277 27.88 5.14 3.12
CA TRP A 277 27.85 5.19 4.59
C TRP A 277 27.93 6.62 5.13
#